data_543df6011e449db49cafb7b986a907b2
#
_entry.id   543df6011e449db49cafb7b986a907b2
#
_cell.length_a   1.000
_cell.length_b   1.000
_cell.length_c   1.000
_cell.angle_alpha   90.00
_cell.angle_beta   90.00
_cell.angle_gamma   90.00
#
_symmetry.space_group_name_H-M   'P 1'
#
loop_
_entity.id
_entity.type
_entity.pdbx_description
1 polymer ?
#
loop_
_entity_poly.entity_id
_entity_poly.type
_entity_poly.pdbx_seq_one_letter_code
_entity_poly.pdbx_strand_id
1 'polypeptide(L)'
;MKIIFAVIGILCMGLMSVHANNPLRQSPYPQKDNIIYLNPAPLLVPLSMKQSDYLQFNLSQDKNFKGSNDILSKPVPWCMFNAHKVLNTGVWYWRFRSVSKAGEEMPWSETYSFTVEETTPQFATPPFEVLLKNLPKDYPRIYCFLNGHLADARKKVRTHPEFEVMVDDARTALAMDFSTDTQPYKHVFAMSENFDKLNTAYQMLQYDVYADKMMANVRCLLKQEPTKDFIDNDFKAGELVYLLAATYENFYERFTEQEHKQIEKIIMGVLG
;
A
#
# COMPACT_ATOMS: atom_id res chain seq x y z
N MET A 1 -28.13 8.44 -50.34
CA MET A 1 -26.84 8.21 -49.70
C MET A 1 -26.62 9.04 -48.42
N LYS A 2 -27.00 10.32 -48.33
CA LYS A 2 -26.86 11.17 -47.11
C LYS A 2 -27.73 10.73 -45.91
N ILE A 3 -28.90 10.15 -46.12
CA ILE A 3 -29.83 9.72 -45.06
C ILE A 3 -29.33 8.44 -44.36
N ILE A 4 -28.68 7.53 -45.10
CA ILE A 4 -28.15 6.28 -44.53
C ILE A 4 -27.00 6.56 -43.58
N PHE A 5 -26.13 7.52 -43.87
CA PHE A 5 -25.04 7.91 -42.96
C PHE A 5 -25.55 8.57 -41.69
N ALA A 6 -26.65 9.35 -41.75
CA ALA A 6 -27.23 9.93 -40.55
C ALA A 6 -27.87 8.90 -39.62
N VAL A 7 -28.51 7.85 -40.16
CA VAL A 7 -29.11 6.78 -39.37
C VAL A 7 -28.03 5.89 -38.71
N ILE A 8 -26.94 5.60 -39.43
CA ILE A 8 -25.80 4.82 -38.86
C ILE A 8 -25.10 5.63 -37.77
N GLY A 9 -24.91 6.95 -37.98
CA GLY A 9 -24.33 7.84 -36.97
C GLY A 9 -25.15 7.92 -35.69
N ILE A 10 -26.49 7.99 -35.80
CA ILE A 10 -27.39 7.99 -34.63
C ILE A 10 -27.42 6.63 -33.94
N LEU A 11 -27.36 5.54 -34.71
CA LEU A 11 -27.30 4.17 -34.11
C LEU A 11 -25.98 3.96 -33.38
N CYS A 12 -24.85 4.42 -33.93
CA CYS A 12 -23.54 4.31 -33.24
C CYS A 12 -23.45 5.19 -31.99
N MET A 13 -24.04 6.42 -32.03
CA MET A 13 -24.11 7.27 -30.84
C MET A 13 -25.05 6.70 -29.76
N GLY A 14 -26.16 6.08 -30.19
CA GLY A 14 -27.09 5.39 -29.28
C GLY A 14 -26.44 4.18 -28.59
N LEU A 15 -25.65 3.40 -29.30
CA LEU A 15 -24.93 2.27 -28.74
C LEU A 15 -23.78 2.69 -27.80
N MET A 16 -23.08 3.79 -28.09
CA MET A 16 -22.06 4.33 -27.20
C MET A 16 -22.66 4.93 -25.93
N SER A 17 -23.83 5.56 -25.99
CA SER A 17 -24.49 6.11 -24.80
C SER A 17 -25.07 5.02 -23.89
N VAL A 18 -25.46 3.87 -24.43
CA VAL A 18 -25.90 2.73 -23.62
C VAL A 18 -24.73 2.08 -22.86
N HIS A 19 -23.52 2.11 -23.42
CA HIS A 19 -22.32 1.63 -22.71
C HIS A 19 -21.74 2.66 -21.72
N ALA A 20 -21.90 3.96 -21.98
CA ALA A 20 -21.44 5.01 -21.09
C ALA A 20 -22.34 5.20 -19.85
N ASN A 21 -23.59 4.76 -19.90
CA ASN A 21 -24.57 4.87 -18.81
C ASN A 21 -24.76 3.57 -18.00
N ASN A 22 -23.91 2.56 -18.20
CA ASN A 22 -23.86 1.44 -17.28
C ASN A 22 -22.78 1.76 -16.24
N PRO A 23 -23.09 2.43 -15.11
CA PRO A 23 -22.13 2.55 -14.05
C PRO A 23 -21.69 1.11 -13.76
N LEU A 24 -20.40 0.86 -13.72
CA LEU A 24 -19.84 -0.41 -13.22
C LEU A 24 -20.56 -0.66 -11.90
N ARG A 25 -21.60 -1.49 -11.93
CA ARG A 25 -22.31 -1.89 -10.73
C ARG A 25 -21.31 -2.70 -9.95
N GLN A 26 -20.69 -2.05 -8.99
CA GLN A 26 -19.89 -2.74 -8.02
C GLN A 26 -20.84 -3.70 -7.30
N SER A 27 -20.64 -4.97 -7.56
CA SER A 27 -21.38 -6.02 -6.88
C SER A 27 -20.58 -6.47 -5.67
N PRO A 28 -21.24 -6.89 -4.59
CA PRO A 28 -20.53 -7.53 -3.50
C PRO A 28 -19.69 -8.72 -4.00
N TYR A 29 -18.50 -8.90 -3.43
CA TYR A 29 -17.58 -9.98 -3.78
C TYR A 29 -17.10 -10.68 -2.49
N PRO A 30 -16.97 -12.00 -2.48
CA PRO A 30 -17.26 -12.96 -3.56
C PRO A 30 -18.74 -13.34 -3.62
N GLN A 31 -19.18 -13.78 -4.81
CA GLN A 31 -20.52 -14.35 -5.05
C GLN A 31 -20.41 -15.79 -5.56
N LYS A 32 -21.56 -16.46 -5.69
CA LYS A 32 -21.66 -17.89 -6.04
C LYS A 32 -20.85 -18.31 -7.26
N ASP A 33 -20.81 -17.47 -8.29
CA ASP A 33 -20.16 -17.78 -9.55
C ASP A 33 -18.73 -17.20 -9.66
N ASN A 34 -18.21 -16.62 -8.57
CA ASN A 34 -16.85 -16.10 -8.56
C ASN A 34 -15.83 -17.21 -8.30
N ILE A 35 -14.75 -17.17 -9.05
CA ILE A 35 -13.56 -17.95 -8.76
C ILE A 35 -12.84 -17.29 -7.58
N ILE A 36 -12.52 -18.09 -6.57
CA ILE A 36 -11.77 -17.63 -5.41
C ILE A 36 -10.28 -17.86 -5.65
N TYR A 37 -9.54 -16.78 -5.81
CA TYR A 37 -8.10 -16.81 -6.10
C TYR A 37 -7.22 -16.92 -4.85
N LEU A 38 -7.79 -16.69 -3.67
CA LEU A 38 -7.05 -16.65 -2.41
C LEU A 38 -7.95 -17.09 -1.25
N ASN A 39 -7.42 -17.87 -0.34
CA ASN A 39 -8.08 -18.27 0.91
C ASN A 39 -7.30 -17.71 2.13
N PRO A 40 -7.88 -16.83 2.94
CA PRO A 40 -9.27 -16.35 2.92
C PRO A 40 -9.56 -15.34 1.82
N ALA A 41 -10.73 -15.45 1.18
CA ALA A 41 -11.19 -14.46 0.22
C ALA A 41 -11.57 -13.16 0.94
N PRO A 42 -11.18 -11.99 0.44
CA PRO A 42 -11.69 -10.72 0.98
C PRO A 42 -13.18 -10.58 0.67
N LEU A 43 -13.95 -10.13 1.65
CA LEU A 43 -15.35 -9.75 1.45
C LEU A 43 -15.40 -8.25 1.13
N LEU A 44 -15.92 -7.91 -0.04
CA LEU A 44 -16.00 -6.55 -0.53
C LEU A 44 -17.45 -6.13 -0.75
N VAL A 45 -17.80 -4.92 -0.37
CA VAL A 45 -19.14 -4.37 -0.59
C VAL A 45 -19.07 -3.05 -1.34
N PRO A 46 -20.13 -2.66 -2.08
CA PRO A 46 -20.16 -1.39 -2.81
C PRO A 46 -19.98 -0.18 -1.89
N LEU A 47 -19.31 0.85 -2.40
CA LEU A 47 -19.05 2.13 -1.72
C LEU A 47 -20.31 3.03 -1.57
N SER A 48 -21.51 2.50 -1.53
CA SER A 48 -22.74 3.28 -1.42
C SER A 48 -23.11 3.73 0.00
N MET A 49 -22.16 3.64 0.92
CA MET A 49 -22.41 3.90 2.34
C MET A 49 -22.20 5.36 2.71
N LYS A 50 -23.02 5.87 3.63
CA LYS A 50 -22.78 7.16 4.27
C LYS A 50 -21.46 7.08 5.04
N GLN A 51 -20.61 8.08 4.88
CA GLN A 51 -19.29 8.16 5.53
C GLN A 51 -19.28 7.99 7.07
N SER A 52 -20.47 7.97 7.69
CA SER A 52 -20.62 7.90 9.14
C SER A 52 -20.86 6.50 9.69
N ASP A 53 -21.08 5.49 8.82
CA ASP A 53 -21.50 4.17 9.25
C ASP A 53 -20.33 3.19 9.22
N TYR A 54 -20.39 2.25 10.16
CA TYR A 54 -19.52 1.07 10.16
C TYR A 54 -20.20 -0.08 9.41
N LEU A 55 -19.40 -1.02 8.94
CA LEU A 55 -19.87 -2.29 8.42
C LEU A 55 -19.55 -3.42 9.38
N GLN A 56 -20.48 -4.35 9.52
CA GLN A 56 -20.26 -5.61 10.19
C GLN A 56 -20.52 -6.76 9.24
N PHE A 57 -19.62 -7.72 9.22
CA PHE A 57 -19.67 -8.88 8.34
C PHE A 57 -19.91 -10.15 9.14
N ASN A 58 -20.71 -11.06 8.57
CA ASN A 58 -20.92 -12.39 9.13
C ASN A 58 -20.64 -13.44 8.06
N LEU A 59 -19.83 -14.43 8.37
CA LEU A 59 -19.33 -15.46 7.48
C LEU A 59 -19.50 -16.83 8.13
N SER A 60 -20.14 -17.79 7.45
CA SER A 60 -20.48 -19.10 8.00
C SER A 60 -20.49 -20.18 6.92
N GLN A 61 -20.25 -21.43 7.29
CA GLN A 61 -20.56 -22.59 6.46
C GLN A 61 -22.03 -23.04 6.62
N ASP A 62 -22.74 -22.56 7.64
CA ASP A 62 -24.20 -22.74 7.78
C ASP A 62 -24.95 -21.56 7.15
N LYS A 63 -25.80 -21.83 6.16
CA LYS A 63 -26.64 -20.83 5.50
C LYS A 63 -27.52 -20.02 6.45
N ASN A 64 -27.85 -20.58 7.60
CA ASN A 64 -28.68 -19.92 8.63
C ASN A 64 -27.86 -19.14 9.65
N PHE A 65 -26.52 -19.14 9.55
CA PHE A 65 -25.61 -18.45 10.47
C PHE A 65 -25.82 -18.87 11.93
N LYS A 66 -25.92 -20.17 12.17
CA LYS A 66 -26.03 -20.79 13.50
C LYS A 66 -24.90 -21.78 13.78
N GLY A 67 -23.86 -21.75 12.96
CA GLY A 67 -22.69 -22.61 13.10
C GLY A 67 -21.82 -22.19 14.29
N SER A 68 -21.22 -23.15 14.97
CA SER A 68 -20.28 -22.91 16.07
C SER A 68 -18.99 -22.20 15.64
N ASN A 69 -18.68 -22.23 14.34
CA ASN A 69 -17.49 -21.65 13.74
C ASN A 69 -17.78 -20.37 12.93
N ASP A 70 -18.93 -19.77 13.13
CA ASP A 70 -19.30 -18.52 12.47
C ASP A 70 -18.30 -17.42 12.81
N ILE A 71 -17.97 -16.61 11.80
CA ILE A 71 -17.07 -15.46 11.94
C ILE A 71 -17.91 -14.20 11.88
N LEU A 72 -18.10 -13.56 13.02
CA LEU A 72 -18.74 -12.26 13.13
C LEU A 72 -17.64 -11.21 13.33
N SER A 73 -17.52 -10.26 12.41
CA SER A 73 -16.56 -9.17 12.57
C SER A 73 -16.98 -8.19 13.66
N LYS A 74 -16.03 -7.45 14.21
CA LYS A 74 -16.37 -6.17 14.84
C LYS A 74 -16.86 -5.21 13.75
N PRO A 75 -17.64 -4.17 14.10
CA PRO A 75 -17.91 -3.08 13.16
C PRO A 75 -16.61 -2.43 12.69
N VAL A 76 -16.43 -2.29 11.37
CA VAL A 76 -15.23 -1.72 10.73
C VAL A 76 -15.60 -0.54 9.84
N PRO A 77 -14.78 0.51 9.73
CA PRO A 77 -15.04 1.68 8.89
C PRO A 77 -14.74 1.42 7.40
N TRP A 78 -14.45 0.19 7.02
CA TRP A 78 -14.02 -0.19 5.68
C TRP A 78 -15.12 -0.96 4.96
N CYS A 79 -15.22 -0.77 3.64
CA CYS A 79 -16.10 -1.55 2.76
C CYS A 79 -15.53 -2.95 2.47
N MET A 80 -14.66 -3.46 3.30
CA MET A 80 -14.01 -4.75 3.16
C MET A 80 -13.79 -5.44 4.50
N PHE A 81 -13.75 -6.76 4.45
CA PHE A 81 -13.37 -7.59 5.59
C PHE A 81 -12.54 -8.79 5.13
N ASN A 82 -11.52 -9.14 5.86
CA ASN A 82 -10.75 -10.37 5.70
C ASN A 82 -10.76 -11.14 7.02
N ALA A 83 -11.00 -12.45 6.95
CA ALA A 83 -11.04 -13.30 8.14
C ALA A 83 -9.67 -13.51 8.81
N HIS A 84 -8.56 -13.17 8.13
CA HIS A 84 -7.16 -13.36 8.58
C HIS A 84 -6.84 -14.80 9.03
N LYS A 85 -7.65 -15.76 8.63
CA LYS A 85 -7.42 -17.20 8.87
C LYS A 85 -7.86 -18.00 7.66
N VAL A 86 -7.15 -19.07 7.36
CA VAL A 86 -7.54 -20.01 6.29
C VAL A 86 -8.92 -20.58 6.61
N LEU A 87 -9.80 -20.51 5.62
CA LEU A 87 -11.13 -21.07 5.68
C LEU A 87 -11.12 -22.53 5.26
N ASN A 88 -11.96 -23.37 5.86
CA ASN A 88 -12.12 -24.75 5.46
C ASN A 88 -12.68 -24.86 4.04
N THR A 89 -12.32 -25.91 3.33
CA THR A 89 -12.88 -26.25 2.03
C THR A 89 -14.41 -26.41 2.13
N GLY A 90 -15.11 -26.01 1.07
CA GLY A 90 -16.55 -26.11 0.96
C GLY A 90 -17.24 -24.78 0.70
N VAL A 91 -18.56 -24.79 0.79
CA VAL A 91 -19.38 -23.60 0.55
C VAL A 91 -19.40 -22.73 1.80
N TRP A 92 -19.16 -21.46 1.59
CA TRP A 92 -19.27 -20.41 2.60
C TRP A 92 -20.38 -19.44 2.23
N TYR A 93 -21.14 -19.00 3.25
CA TYR A 93 -22.18 -18.00 3.15
C TYR A 93 -21.71 -16.76 3.90
N TRP A 94 -22.04 -15.58 3.38
CA TRP A 94 -21.71 -14.34 4.05
C TRP A 94 -22.76 -13.27 3.80
N ARG A 95 -22.82 -12.32 4.71
CA ARG A 95 -23.70 -11.16 4.66
C ARG A 95 -23.06 -10.00 5.41
N PHE A 96 -23.57 -8.83 5.20
CA PHE A 96 -23.11 -7.65 5.90
C PHE A 96 -24.28 -6.78 6.35
N ARG A 97 -24.01 -5.87 7.28
CA ARG A 97 -24.96 -4.85 7.71
C ARG A 97 -24.23 -3.57 8.06
N SER A 98 -24.96 -2.42 8.03
CA SER A 98 -24.50 -1.18 8.62
C SER A 98 -24.69 -1.20 10.13
N VAL A 99 -23.76 -0.54 10.81
CA VAL A 99 -23.85 -0.25 12.22
C VAL A 99 -23.60 1.26 12.40
N SER A 100 -24.54 1.97 13.02
CA SER A 100 -24.38 3.40 13.22
C SER A 100 -23.24 3.72 14.20
N LYS A 101 -22.78 4.98 14.25
CA LYS A 101 -21.80 5.42 15.26
C LYS A 101 -22.32 5.28 16.71
N ALA A 102 -23.63 5.25 16.89
CA ALA A 102 -24.27 5.01 18.18
C ALA A 102 -24.37 3.52 18.54
N GLY A 103 -23.95 2.61 17.64
CA GLY A 103 -24.03 1.17 17.83
C GLY A 103 -25.35 0.54 17.38
N GLU A 104 -26.23 1.28 16.70
CA GLU A 104 -27.48 0.73 16.19
C GLU A 104 -27.21 -0.17 14.99
N GLU A 105 -27.71 -1.40 15.05
CA GLU A 105 -27.52 -2.41 14.03
C GLU A 105 -28.67 -2.38 13.02
N MET A 106 -28.36 -2.22 11.74
CA MET A 106 -29.33 -2.31 10.65
C MET A 106 -29.62 -3.77 10.28
N PRO A 107 -30.69 -4.05 9.56
CA PRO A 107 -30.96 -5.39 9.02
C PRO A 107 -29.77 -5.92 8.19
N TRP A 108 -29.57 -7.24 8.23
CA TRP A 108 -28.60 -7.90 7.39
C TRP A 108 -28.97 -7.76 5.91
N SER A 109 -27.96 -7.65 5.06
CA SER A 109 -28.09 -7.77 3.60
C SER A 109 -28.67 -9.13 3.22
N GLU A 110 -28.95 -9.32 1.94
CA GLU A 110 -29.08 -10.66 1.37
C GLU A 110 -27.83 -11.50 1.65
N THR A 111 -27.98 -12.82 1.53
CA THR A 111 -26.90 -13.78 1.76
C THR A 111 -26.19 -14.09 0.45
N TYR A 112 -24.91 -13.87 0.41
CA TYR A 112 -23.99 -14.24 -0.66
C TYR A 112 -23.33 -15.58 -0.35
N SER A 113 -22.77 -16.25 -1.35
CA SER A 113 -22.02 -17.49 -1.14
C SER A 113 -20.86 -17.61 -2.12
N PHE A 114 -19.86 -18.39 -1.74
CA PHE A 114 -18.71 -18.77 -2.58
C PHE A 114 -18.21 -20.14 -2.15
N THR A 115 -17.37 -20.75 -2.98
CA THR A 115 -16.77 -22.05 -2.67
C THR A 115 -15.27 -21.91 -2.51
N VAL A 116 -14.73 -22.46 -1.44
CA VAL A 116 -13.30 -22.66 -1.23
C VAL A 116 -12.96 -24.07 -1.67
N GLU A 117 -12.08 -24.21 -2.65
CA GLU A 117 -11.59 -25.49 -3.16
C GLU A 117 -10.30 -25.90 -2.44
N GLU A 118 -9.97 -27.19 -2.44
CA GLU A 118 -8.71 -27.69 -1.90
C GLU A 118 -7.47 -27.07 -2.58
N THR A 119 -7.62 -26.74 -3.86
CA THR A 119 -6.58 -26.15 -4.70
C THR A 119 -6.47 -24.64 -4.54
N THR A 120 -7.39 -23.98 -3.81
CA THR A 120 -7.35 -22.52 -3.61
C THR A 120 -6.09 -22.13 -2.84
N PRO A 121 -5.23 -21.24 -3.41
CA PRO A 121 -4.02 -20.79 -2.73
C PRO A 121 -4.34 -20.18 -1.37
N GLN A 122 -3.55 -20.55 -0.36
CA GLN A 122 -3.74 -20.10 1.01
C GLN A 122 -2.76 -18.99 1.34
N PHE A 123 -3.28 -17.88 1.85
CA PHE A 123 -2.50 -16.78 2.41
C PHE A 123 -3.28 -16.07 3.50
N ALA A 124 -3.04 -16.46 4.74
CA ALA A 124 -3.57 -15.75 5.90
C ALA A 124 -2.49 -14.77 6.40
N THR A 125 -2.79 -13.48 6.40
CA THR A 125 -1.89 -12.47 6.97
C THR A 125 -1.70 -12.78 8.46
N PRO A 126 -0.47 -12.98 8.92
CA PRO A 126 -0.20 -13.20 10.34
C PRO A 126 -0.64 -11.98 11.18
N PRO A 127 -0.96 -12.16 12.46
CA PRO A 127 -1.15 -11.04 13.38
C PRO A 127 0.07 -10.11 13.37
N PHE A 128 -0.17 -8.81 13.56
CA PHE A 128 0.89 -7.80 13.49
C PHE A 128 2.06 -8.10 14.42
N GLU A 129 1.79 -8.56 15.62
CA GLU A 129 2.81 -8.94 16.62
C GLU A 129 3.70 -10.10 16.12
N VAL A 130 3.13 -11.02 15.32
CA VAL A 130 3.89 -12.12 14.70
C VAL A 130 4.76 -11.59 13.57
N LEU A 131 4.23 -10.66 12.76
CA LEU A 131 5.02 -9.99 11.71
C LEU A 131 6.20 -9.24 12.32
N LEU A 132 5.99 -8.47 13.39
CA LEU A 132 7.04 -7.73 14.07
C LEU A 132 8.15 -8.64 14.62
N LYS A 133 7.77 -9.81 15.19
CA LYS A 133 8.76 -10.79 15.67
C LYS A 133 9.61 -11.40 14.56
N ASN A 134 9.06 -11.51 13.36
CA ASN A 134 9.71 -12.11 12.21
C ASN A 134 10.50 -11.09 11.37
N LEU A 135 10.41 -9.80 11.69
CA LEU A 135 11.29 -8.82 11.07
C LEU A 135 12.74 -9.07 11.46
N PRO A 136 13.69 -8.95 10.53
CA PRO A 136 15.11 -8.96 10.85
C PRO A 136 15.41 -7.93 11.94
N LYS A 137 16.34 -8.24 12.84
CA LYS A 137 16.77 -7.30 13.89
C LYS A 137 17.83 -6.34 13.39
N ASP A 138 18.60 -6.79 12.41
CA ASP A 138 19.71 -6.02 11.86
C ASP A 138 19.22 -5.11 10.73
N TYR A 139 19.67 -3.88 10.74
CA TYR A 139 19.39 -2.90 9.70
C TYR A 139 20.38 -3.05 8.53
N PRO A 140 19.99 -2.75 7.29
CA PRO A 140 18.65 -2.31 6.85
C PRO A 140 17.68 -3.48 6.65
N ARG A 141 16.48 -3.39 7.19
CA ARG A 141 15.44 -4.43 7.09
C ARG A 141 14.67 -4.42 5.78
N ILE A 142 14.61 -3.27 5.08
CA ILE A 142 13.88 -3.12 3.80
C ILE A 142 14.39 -4.05 2.69
N TYR A 143 15.61 -4.55 2.82
CA TYR A 143 16.22 -5.49 1.87
C TYR A 143 16.16 -6.94 2.35
N CYS A 144 15.41 -7.26 3.40
CA CYS A 144 15.34 -8.60 3.97
C CYS A 144 14.91 -9.67 2.95
N PHE A 145 14.06 -9.30 1.98
CA PHE A 145 13.65 -10.19 0.88
C PHE A 145 14.76 -10.47 -0.14
N LEU A 146 15.84 -9.68 -0.12
CA LEU A 146 17.03 -9.88 -0.96
C LEU A 146 18.12 -10.72 -0.28
N ASN A 147 17.82 -11.34 0.88
CA ASN A 147 18.78 -12.13 1.63
C ASN A 147 19.59 -13.08 0.75
N GLY A 148 20.91 -12.92 0.76
CA GLY A 148 21.86 -13.67 -0.09
C GLY A 148 22.02 -13.10 -1.51
N HIS A 149 21.02 -12.49 -2.11
CA HIS A 149 21.07 -11.99 -3.49
C HIS A 149 21.82 -10.66 -3.62
N LEU A 150 21.74 -9.80 -2.60
CA LEU A 150 22.43 -8.50 -2.61
C LEU A 150 23.96 -8.66 -2.66
N ALA A 151 24.51 -9.61 -1.91
CA ALA A 151 25.93 -9.91 -1.94
C ALA A 151 26.40 -10.42 -3.32
N ASP A 152 25.58 -11.24 -3.98
CA ASP A 152 25.87 -11.74 -5.33
C ASP A 152 25.70 -10.66 -6.40
N ALA A 153 24.72 -9.76 -6.25
CA ALA A 153 24.56 -8.60 -7.11
C ALA A 153 25.80 -7.69 -7.04
N ARG A 154 26.29 -7.40 -5.81
CA ARG A 154 27.51 -6.60 -5.60
C ARG A 154 28.75 -7.18 -6.28
N LYS A 155 28.91 -8.51 -6.26
CA LYS A 155 30.04 -9.18 -6.97
C LYS A 155 29.97 -8.99 -8.48
N LYS A 156 28.77 -8.91 -9.05
CA LYS A 156 28.54 -8.85 -10.49
C LYS A 156 28.27 -7.45 -11.04
N VAL A 157 28.05 -6.46 -10.18
CA VAL A 157 27.59 -5.13 -10.58
C VAL A 157 28.45 -4.48 -11.65
N ARG A 158 29.80 -4.61 -11.53
CA ARG A 158 30.74 -3.97 -12.46
C ARG A 158 30.69 -4.54 -13.88
N THR A 159 30.11 -5.72 -14.07
CA THR A 159 29.91 -6.36 -15.39
C THR A 159 28.46 -6.22 -15.86
N HIS A 160 27.58 -5.57 -15.09
CA HIS A 160 26.20 -5.36 -15.48
C HIS A 160 26.11 -4.28 -16.56
N PRO A 161 25.27 -4.43 -17.59
CA PRO A 161 25.13 -3.42 -18.67
C PRO A 161 24.80 -2.01 -18.16
N GLU A 162 24.00 -1.90 -17.08
CA GLU A 162 23.58 -0.61 -16.49
C GLU A 162 24.60 -0.01 -15.50
N PHE A 163 25.79 -0.59 -15.36
CA PHE A 163 26.76 -0.15 -14.37
C PHE A 163 27.18 1.31 -14.58
N GLU A 164 27.52 1.67 -15.82
CA GLU A 164 27.94 3.05 -16.15
C GLU A 164 26.81 4.05 -15.96
N VAL A 165 25.57 3.67 -16.28
CA VAL A 165 24.39 4.51 -16.06
C VAL A 165 24.22 4.77 -14.56
N MET A 166 24.29 3.72 -13.74
CA MET A 166 24.22 3.87 -12.27
C MET A 166 25.33 4.79 -11.73
N VAL A 167 26.55 4.68 -12.23
CA VAL A 167 27.68 5.52 -11.78
C VAL A 167 27.48 6.98 -12.20
N ASP A 168 26.98 7.23 -13.42
CA ASP A 168 26.70 8.58 -13.91
C ASP A 168 25.53 9.24 -13.17
N ASP A 169 24.47 8.49 -12.89
CA ASP A 169 23.35 8.92 -12.08
C ASP A 169 23.83 9.30 -10.66
N ALA A 170 24.63 8.47 -10.04
CA ALA A 170 25.19 8.76 -8.72
C ALA A 170 26.11 9.98 -8.72
N ARG A 171 26.92 10.17 -9.77
CA ARG A 171 27.78 11.36 -9.94
C ARG A 171 26.94 12.63 -10.05
N THR A 172 25.88 12.59 -10.85
CA THR A 172 24.93 13.71 -11.00
C THR A 172 24.26 14.01 -9.67
N ALA A 173 23.82 12.97 -8.95
CA ALA A 173 23.18 13.12 -7.65
C ALA A 173 24.14 13.68 -6.57
N LEU A 174 25.41 13.31 -6.56
CA LEU A 174 26.41 13.88 -5.66
C LEU A 174 26.63 15.39 -5.89
N ALA A 175 26.51 15.85 -7.14
CA ALA A 175 26.65 17.26 -7.47
C ALA A 175 25.48 18.14 -6.97
N MET A 176 24.31 17.55 -6.72
CA MET A 176 23.15 18.24 -6.16
C MET A 176 23.33 18.38 -4.64
N ASP A 177 23.12 19.59 -4.10
CA ASP A 177 23.26 19.84 -2.67
C ASP A 177 22.02 20.50 -2.08
N PHE A 178 21.34 19.74 -1.22
CA PHE A 178 20.17 20.21 -0.46
C PHE A 178 20.51 20.49 1.01
N SER A 179 21.73 20.20 1.47
CA SER A 179 22.09 20.24 2.90
C SER A 179 22.02 21.65 3.51
N THR A 180 22.09 22.69 2.69
CA THR A 180 22.00 24.10 3.07
C THR A 180 20.68 24.76 2.69
N ASP A 181 19.73 24.00 2.16
CA ASP A 181 18.43 24.52 1.74
C ASP A 181 17.63 25.07 2.92
N THR A 182 17.12 26.28 2.78
CA THR A 182 16.29 26.94 3.81
C THR A 182 14.81 26.58 3.71
N GLN A 183 14.38 25.94 2.60
CA GLN A 183 13.01 25.50 2.33
C GLN A 183 12.98 24.06 1.79
N PRO A 184 13.56 23.10 2.52
CA PRO A 184 13.83 21.76 2.00
C PRO A 184 12.55 21.01 1.57
N TYR A 185 11.42 21.26 2.19
CA TYR A 185 10.15 20.64 1.84
C TYR A 185 9.61 21.01 0.45
N LYS A 186 10.07 22.14 -0.12
CA LYS A 186 9.75 22.48 -1.52
C LYS A 186 10.42 21.55 -2.52
N HIS A 187 11.51 20.93 -2.13
CA HIS A 187 12.35 20.10 -2.99
C HIS A 187 12.26 18.60 -2.68
N VAL A 188 11.23 18.16 -1.93
CA VAL A 188 11.11 16.77 -1.47
C VAL A 188 11.17 15.74 -2.61
N PHE A 189 10.54 16.02 -3.75
CA PHE A 189 10.62 15.13 -4.93
C PHE A 189 12.03 15.04 -5.49
N ALA A 190 12.71 16.19 -5.63
CA ALA A 190 14.08 16.19 -6.11
C ALA A 190 15.04 15.53 -5.12
N MET A 191 14.79 15.65 -3.81
CA MET A 191 15.55 14.95 -2.78
C MET A 191 15.30 13.44 -2.83
N SER A 192 14.06 13.01 -3.06
CA SER A 192 13.70 11.59 -3.19
C SER A 192 14.36 10.97 -4.42
N GLU A 193 14.27 11.62 -5.58
CA GLU A 193 14.96 11.17 -6.80
C GLU A 193 16.48 11.10 -6.61
N ASN A 194 17.05 12.10 -5.95
CA ASN A 194 18.48 12.15 -5.61
C ASN A 194 18.85 10.99 -4.68
N PHE A 195 18.02 10.73 -3.65
CA PHE A 195 18.20 9.61 -2.74
C PHE A 195 18.22 8.28 -3.49
N ASP A 196 17.29 8.02 -4.40
CA ASP A 196 17.18 6.75 -5.12
C ASP A 196 18.43 6.46 -5.94
N LYS A 197 18.99 7.48 -6.63
CA LYS A 197 20.22 7.35 -7.39
C LYS A 197 21.42 7.05 -6.49
N LEU A 198 21.57 7.78 -5.40
CA LEU A 198 22.65 7.59 -4.43
C LEU A 198 22.51 6.24 -3.70
N ASN A 199 21.28 5.87 -3.32
CA ASN A 199 21.02 4.63 -2.62
C ASN A 199 21.30 3.42 -3.48
N THR A 200 20.90 3.44 -4.76
CA THR A 200 21.22 2.36 -5.71
C THR A 200 22.74 2.16 -5.79
N ALA A 201 23.49 3.22 -5.97
CA ALA A 201 24.96 3.16 -6.01
C ALA A 201 25.56 2.72 -4.67
N TYR A 202 25.03 3.21 -3.55
CA TYR A 202 25.47 2.81 -2.21
C TYR A 202 25.22 1.32 -1.95
N GLN A 203 24.04 0.82 -2.28
CA GLN A 203 23.73 -0.61 -2.09
C GLN A 203 24.67 -1.51 -2.90
N MET A 204 25.11 -1.07 -4.07
CA MET A 204 25.99 -1.87 -4.92
C MET A 204 27.48 -1.68 -4.60
N LEU A 205 27.93 -0.47 -4.32
CA LEU A 205 29.36 -0.12 -4.21
C LEU A 205 29.83 0.10 -2.77
N GLN A 206 28.93 0.37 -1.84
CA GLN A 206 29.20 0.60 -0.41
C GLN A 206 30.18 1.78 -0.16
N TYR A 207 30.14 2.84 -1.00
CA TYR A 207 30.98 4.00 -0.81
C TYR A 207 30.31 5.00 0.15
N ASP A 208 30.98 5.34 1.23
CA ASP A 208 30.45 6.24 2.28
C ASP A 208 30.06 7.62 1.76
N VAL A 209 30.70 8.11 0.70
CA VAL A 209 30.36 9.42 0.10
C VAL A 209 28.88 9.50 -0.32
N TYR A 210 28.28 8.39 -0.75
CA TYR A 210 26.85 8.35 -1.07
C TYR A 210 25.98 8.39 0.19
N ALA A 211 26.36 7.63 1.20
CA ALA A 211 25.68 7.62 2.49
C ALA A 211 25.73 8.99 3.17
N ASP A 212 26.91 9.62 3.21
CA ASP A 212 27.13 10.93 3.83
C ASP A 212 26.27 12.01 3.13
N LYS A 213 26.15 11.94 1.80
CA LYS A 213 25.33 12.88 1.04
C LYS A 213 23.83 12.69 1.33
N MET A 214 23.34 11.45 1.34
CA MET A 214 21.94 11.13 1.70
C MET A 214 21.62 11.60 3.11
N MET A 215 22.49 11.33 4.07
CA MET A 215 22.34 11.75 5.46
C MET A 215 22.30 13.29 5.59
N ALA A 216 23.20 14.01 4.88
CA ALA A 216 23.23 15.47 4.90
C ALA A 216 21.91 16.07 4.38
N ASN A 217 21.37 15.52 3.28
CA ASN A 217 20.11 15.97 2.70
C ASN A 217 18.93 15.73 3.66
N VAL A 218 18.84 14.54 4.27
CA VAL A 218 17.78 14.24 5.24
C VAL A 218 17.90 15.09 6.50
N ARG A 219 19.11 15.31 7.02
CA ARG A 219 19.33 16.20 8.15
C ARG A 219 18.86 17.64 7.91
N CYS A 220 18.85 18.08 6.66
CA CYS A 220 18.27 19.36 6.31
C CYS A 220 16.75 19.39 6.54
N LEU A 221 16.03 18.33 6.18
CA LEU A 221 14.60 18.18 6.47
C LEU A 221 14.31 18.20 7.98
N LEU A 222 15.18 17.57 8.78
CA LEU A 222 14.97 17.47 10.23
C LEU A 222 15.12 18.81 10.97
N LYS A 223 15.64 19.87 10.34
CA LYS A 223 15.77 21.21 10.94
C LYS A 223 14.44 21.94 11.06
N GLN A 224 13.39 21.49 10.39
CA GLN A 224 12.09 22.15 10.31
C GLN A 224 10.98 21.12 10.45
N GLU A 225 9.76 21.60 10.75
CA GLU A 225 8.56 20.79 10.71
C GLU A 225 7.85 21.00 9.37
N PRO A 226 7.23 19.95 8.78
CA PRO A 226 6.38 20.15 7.62
C PRO A 226 5.15 20.98 7.97
N THR A 227 4.76 21.88 7.09
CA THR A 227 3.54 22.68 7.29
C THR A 227 2.30 21.83 7.05
N LYS A 228 1.14 22.31 7.58
CA LYS A 228 -0.13 21.63 7.32
C LYS A 228 -0.44 21.51 5.82
N ASP A 229 -0.24 22.58 5.05
CA ASP A 229 -0.46 22.58 3.59
C ASP A 229 0.45 21.58 2.86
N PHE A 230 1.63 21.31 3.41
CA PHE A 230 2.50 20.27 2.88
C PHE A 230 1.95 18.88 3.18
N ILE A 231 1.50 18.64 4.41
CA ILE A 231 0.96 17.35 4.87
C ILE A 231 -0.37 17.05 4.14
N ASP A 232 -1.22 18.04 3.92
CA ASP A 232 -2.49 17.89 3.20
C ASP A 232 -2.30 17.54 1.71
N ASN A 233 -1.06 17.55 1.20
CA ASN A 233 -0.74 17.11 -0.15
C ASN A 233 -0.20 15.67 -0.11
N ASP A 234 -1.04 14.70 -0.43
CA ASP A 234 -0.78 13.26 -0.33
C ASP A 234 0.53 12.84 -1.05
N PHE A 235 0.81 13.40 -2.22
CA PHE A 235 2.01 13.06 -2.97
C PHE A 235 3.28 13.54 -2.26
N LYS A 236 3.31 14.80 -1.79
CA LYS A 236 4.46 15.34 -1.08
C LYS A 236 4.67 14.64 0.27
N ALA A 237 3.58 14.40 0.98
CA ALA A 237 3.59 13.70 2.25
C ALA A 237 4.11 12.25 2.09
N GLY A 238 3.63 11.54 1.05
CA GLY A 238 4.09 10.20 0.72
C GLY A 238 5.59 10.15 0.39
N GLU A 239 6.11 11.08 -0.43
CA GLU A 239 7.53 11.17 -0.76
C GLU A 239 8.39 11.48 0.49
N LEU A 240 7.92 12.35 1.37
CA LEU A 240 8.62 12.64 2.62
C LEU A 240 8.73 11.39 3.50
N VAL A 241 7.61 10.66 3.70
CA VAL A 241 7.60 9.43 4.49
C VAL A 241 8.53 8.38 3.88
N TYR A 242 8.47 8.20 2.56
CA TYR A 242 9.37 7.28 1.85
C TYR A 242 10.85 7.66 2.08
N LEU A 243 11.22 8.91 1.81
CA LEU A 243 12.59 9.39 1.95
C LEU A 243 13.12 9.23 3.39
N LEU A 244 12.33 9.62 4.39
CA LEU A 244 12.70 9.49 5.79
C LEU A 244 12.80 8.02 6.21
N ALA A 245 11.80 7.20 5.89
CA ALA A 245 11.80 5.79 6.27
C ALA A 245 12.92 5.01 5.60
N ALA A 246 13.16 5.21 4.30
CA ALA A 246 14.23 4.53 3.58
C ALA A 246 15.62 4.95 4.07
N THR A 247 15.83 6.24 4.39
CA THR A 247 17.10 6.71 4.98
C THR A 247 17.28 6.17 6.39
N TYR A 248 16.22 6.16 7.19
CA TYR A 248 16.22 5.62 8.55
C TYR A 248 16.60 4.14 8.58
N GLU A 249 16.01 3.32 7.70
CA GLU A 249 16.34 1.91 7.59
C GLU A 249 17.77 1.65 7.10
N ASN A 250 18.27 2.45 6.16
CA ASN A 250 19.63 2.27 5.63
C ASN A 250 20.72 2.69 6.61
N PHE A 251 20.45 3.69 7.45
CA PHE A 251 21.47 4.35 8.26
C PHE A 251 21.07 4.48 9.73
N TYR A 252 20.27 3.56 10.24
CA TYR A 252 19.74 3.61 11.62
C TYR A 252 20.81 3.96 12.65
N GLU A 253 21.95 3.26 12.62
CA GLU A 253 23.03 3.45 13.58
C GLU A 253 23.83 4.75 13.40
N ARG A 254 23.63 5.47 12.28
CA ARG A 254 24.29 6.76 12.01
C ARG A 254 23.49 7.97 12.50
N PHE A 255 22.25 7.75 12.96
CA PHE A 255 21.41 8.79 13.55
C PHE A 255 21.63 8.88 15.06
N THR A 256 21.56 10.11 15.58
CA THR A 256 21.53 10.37 17.02
C THR A 256 20.15 10.06 17.59
N GLU A 257 20.07 9.87 18.91
CA GLU A 257 18.78 9.67 19.61
C GLU A 257 17.78 10.82 19.37
N GLN A 258 18.27 12.04 19.23
CA GLN A 258 17.42 13.18 18.91
C GLN A 258 16.90 13.13 17.47
N GLU A 259 17.74 12.73 16.52
CA GLU A 259 17.32 12.57 15.11
C GLU A 259 16.31 11.42 14.97
N HIS A 260 16.49 10.31 15.68
CA HIS A 260 15.50 9.23 15.73
C HIS A 260 14.12 9.75 16.14
N LYS A 261 14.03 10.44 17.27
CA LYS A 261 12.77 11.03 17.75
C LYS A 261 12.16 12.02 16.78
N GLN A 262 12.98 12.81 16.11
CA GLN A 262 12.50 13.78 15.14
C GLN A 262 11.96 13.11 13.87
N ILE A 263 12.62 12.07 13.35
CA ILE A 263 12.15 11.29 12.21
C ILE A 263 10.81 10.62 12.54
N GLU A 264 10.75 9.92 13.69
CA GLU A 264 9.53 9.26 14.14
C GLU A 264 8.37 10.26 14.29
N LYS A 265 8.64 11.41 14.90
CA LYS A 265 7.64 12.47 15.07
C LYS A 265 7.10 12.96 13.73
N ILE A 266 7.97 13.21 12.75
CA ILE A 266 7.55 13.68 11.42
C ILE A 266 6.72 12.60 10.72
N ILE A 267 7.20 11.36 10.68
CA ILE A 267 6.49 10.25 10.05
C ILE A 267 5.10 10.06 10.68
N MET A 268 5.03 10.01 12.01
CA MET A 268 3.74 9.83 12.71
C MET A 268 2.82 11.04 12.53
N GLY A 269 3.35 12.25 12.44
CA GLY A 269 2.57 13.45 12.19
C GLY A 269 1.99 13.53 10.77
N VAL A 270 2.62 12.87 9.80
CA VAL A 270 2.12 12.74 8.42
C VAL A 270 1.08 11.63 8.30
N LEU A 271 1.25 10.54 9.04
CA LEU A 271 0.35 9.38 8.97
C LEU A 271 -0.96 9.57 9.77
N GLY A 272 -1.09 10.60 10.59
CA GLY A 272 -2.28 10.95 11.38
C GLY A 272 -2.23 10.36 12.77
#